data_24c3186664136e67bbed17bb2f59839a
#
_entry.id   24c3186664136e67bbed17bb2f59839a
#
_cell.length_a   1.000
_cell.length_b   1.000
_cell.length_c   1.000
_cell.angle_alpha   90.00
_cell.angle_beta   90.00
_cell.angle_gamma   90.00
#
_symmetry.space_group_name_H-M   'P 1'
#
loop_
_entity.id
_entity.type
_entity.pdbx_description
1 polymer ?
#
loop_
_entity_poly.entity_id
_entity_poly.type
_entity_poly.pdbx_seq_one_letter_code
_entity_poly.pdbx_strand_id
1 'polypeptide(L)'
;MKKEAVLHIPMSQYAHGLDEKHIVFRLRCAKGDLKSCTLYYGDTACRVTPIVFTPVAMKVAASDLYHDYWQVVLDSPYKRLYYYFHLNDGTERVLYYGDVFTDHLVDDRSQYFKLPFNHRADTAVVPDWVNDAVVYNIFPDSFASGVKRISIQDRAIDYHGQPVRSKLGGTLWGIADNVDYLEELG
;
A
#
# COMPACT_ATOMS: atom_id res chain seq x y z
N MET A 1 -16.11 -1.56 19.18
CA MET A 1 -15.02 -1.51 18.16
C MET A 1 -14.51 -2.90 17.85
N LYS A 2 -14.39 -3.26 16.59
CA LYS A 2 -13.82 -4.55 16.13
C LYS A 2 -12.29 -4.39 15.97
N LYS A 3 -11.58 -4.56 17.06
CA LYS A 3 -10.13 -4.34 17.12
C LYS A 3 -9.35 -5.21 16.15
N GLU A 4 -9.83 -6.43 15.88
CA GLU A 4 -9.25 -7.38 14.92
C GLU A 4 -9.30 -6.91 13.46
N ALA A 5 -10.18 -5.96 13.12
CA ALA A 5 -10.28 -5.37 11.80
C ALA A 5 -9.44 -4.10 11.62
N VAL A 6 -8.93 -3.55 12.73
CA VAL A 6 -8.06 -2.36 12.69
C VAL A 6 -6.69 -2.77 12.18
N LEU A 7 -6.20 -2.06 11.16
CA LEU A 7 -4.88 -2.29 10.57
C LEU A 7 -4.20 -0.99 10.20
N HIS A 8 -2.97 -0.86 10.64
CA HIS A 8 -2.02 0.12 10.18
C HIS A 8 -0.63 -0.49 10.10
N ILE A 9 0.09 -0.27 9.01
CA ILE A 9 1.44 -0.79 8.80
C ILE A 9 2.36 0.39 8.51
N PRO A 10 3.30 0.73 9.40
CA PRO A 10 4.30 1.76 9.14
C PRO A 10 5.14 1.46 7.90
N MET A 11 5.63 2.49 7.22
CA MET A 11 6.51 2.37 6.06
C MET A 11 5.93 1.52 4.92
N SER A 12 4.63 1.66 4.69
CA SER A 12 3.87 0.97 3.63
C SER A 12 2.88 1.93 2.98
N GLN A 13 1.93 1.41 2.18
CA GLN A 13 0.81 2.20 1.66
C GLN A 13 -0.06 2.84 2.77
N TYR A 14 0.13 2.47 4.03
CA TYR A 14 -0.56 3.07 5.18
C TYR A 14 0.19 4.26 5.78
N ALA A 15 1.51 4.39 5.55
CA ALA A 15 2.30 5.53 6.00
C ALA A 15 3.48 5.75 5.05
N HIS A 16 3.39 6.76 4.18
CA HIS A 16 4.44 7.08 3.21
C HIS A 16 4.42 8.56 2.82
N GLY A 17 5.57 9.06 2.36
CA GLY A 17 5.68 10.40 1.81
C GLY A 17 5.13 10.48 0.38
N LEU A 18 4.34 11.52 0.10
CA LEU A 18 4.00 11.93 -1.27
C LEU A 18 5.11 12.83 -1.84
N ASP A 19 5.66 13.66 -0.99
CA ASP A 19 6.80 14.54 -1.24
C ASP A 19 7.53 14.84 0.07
N GLU A 20 8.45 15.80 0.07
CA GLU A 20 9.25 16.15 1.24
C GLU A 20 8.46 16.70 2.44
N LYS A 21 7.22 17.15 2.22
CA LYS A 21 6.35 17.78 3.24
C LYS A 21 5.08 16.98 3.49
N HIS A 22 4.50 16.41 2.45
CA HIS A 22 3.21 15.75 2.52
C HIS A 22 3.38 14.26 2.77
N ILE A 23 2.78 13.80 3.86
CA ILE A 23 2.84 12.40 4.31
C ILE A 23 1.41 11.87 4.40
N VAL A 24 1.15 10.75 3.75
CA VAL A 24 -0.10 10.01 3.88
C VAL A 24 -0.04 9.16 5.13
N PHE A 25 -1.09 9.23 5.95
CA PHE A 25 -1.38 8.26 6.99
C PHE A 25 -2.76 7.66 6.74
N ARG A 26 -2.82 6.34 6.79
CA ARG A 26 -4.05 5.57 6.56
C ARG A 26 -4.25 4.54 7.66
N LEU A 27 -5.50 4.32 8.03
CA LEU A 27 -5.90 3.27 8.97
C LEU A 27 -7.12 2.56 8.39
N ARG A 28 -7.11 1.24 8.35
CA ARG A 28 -8.26 0.41 7.99
C ARG A 28 -9.00 -0.01 9.25
N CYS A 29 -10.32 -0.05 9.20
CA CYS A 29 -11.17 -0.64 10.24
C CYS A 29 -12.36 -1.38 9.60
N ALA A 30 -13.17 -2.07 10.40
CA ALA A 30 -14.42 -2.62 9.90
C ALA A 30 -15.36 -1.50 9.43
N LYS A 31 -16.13 -1.79 8.39
CA LYS A 31 -17.04 -0.81 7.78
C LYS A 31 -18.05 -0.28 8.78
N GLY A 32 -18.13 1.05 8.90
CA GLY A 32 -19.06 1.74 9.80
C GLY A 32 -18.76 1.60 11.29
N ASP A 33 -17.63 1.02 11.67
CA ASP A 33 -17.29 0.71 13.07
C ASP A 33 -16.79 1.94 13.84
N LEU A 34 -16.04 2.84 13.20
CA LEU A 34 -15.54 4.05 13.84
C LEU A 34 -16.41 5.28 13.56
N LYS A 35 -16.65 6.09 14.58
CA LYS A 35 -17.26 7.42 14.48
C LYS A 35 -16.23 8.50 14.22
N SER A 36 -15.01 8.33 14.75
CA SER A 36 -13.89 9.23 14.48
C SER A 36 -12.56 8.52 14.64
N CYS A 37 -11.60 8.99 13.84
CA CYS A 37 -10.20 8.61 13.92
C CYS A 37 -9.35 9.88 13.89
N THR A 38 -8.42 10.02 14.82
CA THR A 38 -7.50 11.17 14.91
C THR A 38 -6.08 10.65 14.96
N LEU A 39 -5.25 11.14 14.07
CA LEU A 39 -3.81 10.94 14.11
C LEU A 39 -3.20 11.94 15.08
N TYR A 40 -2.35 11.47 15.98
CA TYR A 40 -1.50 12.28 16.83
C TYR A 40 -0.06 12.08 16.41
N TYR A 41 0.65 13.16 16.07
CA TYR A 41 2.03 13.07 15.59
C TYR A 41 2.95 14.05 16.34
N GLY A 42 4.22 13.69 16.46
CA GLY A 42 5.24 14.49 17.11
C GLY A 42 6.62 14.23 16.51
N ASP A 43 7.55 15.17 16.71
CA ASP A 43 8.93 15.08 16.20
C ASP A 43 9.73 14.04 16.99
N THR A 44 10.34 13.08 16.29
CA THR A 44 11.26 12.12 16.93
C THR A 44 12.54 12.77 17.47
N ALA A 45 12.93 13.95 16.95
CA ALA A 45 14.08 14.71 17.44
C ALA A 45 13.78 15.51 18.72
N CYS A 46 12.50 15.63 19.08
CA CYS A 46 12.11 16.32 20.31
C CYS A 46 12.69 15.60 21.53
N ARG A 47 13.44 16.33 22.37
CA ARG A 47 14.04 15.80 23.60
C ARG A 47 13.16 15.96 24.83
N VAL A 48 12.03 16.66 24.70
CA VAL A 48 11.07 16.90 25.79
C VAL A 48 10.33 15.60 26.11
N THR A 49 10.19 15.31 27.40
CA THR A 49 9.40 14.19 27.91
C THR A 49 8.32 14.73 28.84
N PRO A 50 7.05 14.33 28.67
CA PRO A 50 6.51 13.48 27.61
C PRO A 50 6.59 14.12 26.21
N ILE A 51 6.47 13.31 25.16
CA ILE A 51 6.44 13.81 23.76
C ILE A 51 5.20 14.70 23.60
N VAL A 52 5.39 15.85 22.98
CA VAL A 52 4.27 16.71 22.59
C VAL A 52 3.72 16.23 21.25
N PHE A 53 2.47 15.80 21.25
CA PHE A 53 1.76 15.37 20.07
C PHE A 53 0.76 16.41 19.57
N THR A 54 0.69 16.57 18.27
CA THR A 54 -0.28 17.43 17.59
C THR A 54 -1.38 16.56 16.98
N PRO A 55 -2.67 16.80 17.28
CA PRO A 55 -3.77 16.05 16.69
C PRO A 55 -4.12 16.54 15.30
N VAL A 56 -4.51 15.62 14.42
CA VAL A 56 -5.14 15.92 13.14
C VAL A 56 -6.25 14.90 12.86
N ALA A 57 -7.43 15.41 12.52
CA ALA A 57 -8.59 14.57 12.23
C ALA A 57 -8.41 13.85 10.89
N MET A 58 -8.75 12.57 10.87
CA MET A 58 -8.79 11.77 9.66
C MET A 58 -10.22 11.70 9.11
N LYS A 59 -10.34 11.37 7.83
CA LYS A 59 -11.63 11.19 7.14
C LYS A 59 -11.62 9.84 6.43
N VAL A 60 -12.79 9.25 6.25
CA VAL A 60 -12.96 8.08 5.40
C VAL A 60 -12.68 8.51 3.95
N ALA A 61 -11.60 7.99 3.38
CA ALA A 61 -11.17 8.27 2.00
C ALA A 61 -11.70 7.23 1.01
N ALA A 62 -11.90 5.99 1.48
CA ALA A 62 -12.43 4.90 0.68
C ALA A 62 -13.12 3.87 1.56
N SER A 63 -14.02 3.08 0.97
CA SER A 63 -14.64 1.92 1.60
C SER A 63 -14.72 0.78 0.60
N ASP A 64 -14.46 -0.44 1.07
CA ASP A 64 -14.77 -1.65 0.34
C ASP A 64 -16.03 -2.34 0.92
N LEU A 65 -16.24 -3.61 0.59
CA LEU A 65 -17.40 -4.37 1.08
C LEU A 65 -17.39 -4.53 2.62
N TYR A 66 -16.21 -4.65 3.23
CA TYR A 66 -16.03 -5.03 4.63
C TYR A 66 -15.34 -3.96 5.49
N HIS A 67 -14.62 -2.98 4.87
CA HIS A 67 -13.76 -2.05 5.58
C HIS A 67 -13.97 -0.61 5.16
N ASP A 68 -13.65 0.30 6.08
CA ASP A 68 -13.43 1.72 5.84
C ASP A 68 -11.93 2.03 5.98
N TYR A 69 -11.45 2.93 5.11
CA TYR A 69 -10.07 3.42 5.09
C TYR A 69 -10.06 4.89 5.49
N TRP A 70 -9.69 5.15 6.73
CA TRP A 70 -9.47 6.49 7.24
C TRP A 70 -8.13 7.01 6.77
N GLN A 71 -8.07 8.24 6.31
CA GLN A 71 -6.87 8.83 5.76
C GLN A 71 -6.75 10.30 6.12
N VAL A 72 -5.50 10.75 6.24
CA VAL A 72 -5.11 12.15 6.24
C VAL A 72 -3.83 12.30 5.43
N VAL A 73 -3.74 13.41 4.70
CA VAL A 73 -2.47 13.90 4.13
C VAL A 73 -1.99 14.99 5.07
N LEU A 74 -0.92 14.71 5.76
CA LEU A 74 -0.32 15.62 6.73
C LEU A 74 0.68 16.53 6.01
N ASP A 75 0.52 17.86 6.08
CA ASP A 75 1.59 18.82 5.80
C ASP A 75 2.49 18.88 7.04
N SER A 76 3.57 18.11 7.00
CA SER A 76 4.41 17.89 8.16
C SER A 76 5.56 18.90 8.22
N PRO A 77 5.71 19.64 9.35
CA PRO A 77 6.90 20.46 9.59
C PRO A 77 8.13 19.59 9.93
N TYR A 78 7.94 18.30 10.18
CA TYR A 78 8.98 17.38 10.62
C TYR A 78 9.26 16.32 9.59
N LYS A 79 10.52 15.92 9.45
CA LYS A 79 10.95 14.85 8.55
C LYS A 79 10.91 13.47 9.20
N ARG A 80 10.74 13.40 10.51
CA ARG A 80 10.75 12.17 11.34
C ARG A 80 9.64 12.26 12.36
N LEU A 81 8.80 11.25 12.45
CA LEU A 81 7.63 11.29 13.31
C LEU A 81 7.54 10.07 14.23
N TYR A 82 7.15 10.32 15.49
CA TYR A 82 6.38 9.39 16.29
C TYR A 82 4.91 9.69 16.08
N TYR A 83 4.07 8.66 16.06
CA TYR A 83 2.64 8.87 15.93
C TYR A 83 1.83 7.70 16.50
N TYR A 84 0.57 8.00 16.79
CA TYR A 84 -0.44 7.03 17.19
C TYR A 84 -1.82 7.49 16.71
N PHE A 85 -2.80 6.60 16.81
CA PHE A 85 -4.18 6.90 16.47
C PHE A 85 -5.06 6.90 17.72
N HIS A 86 -5.98 7.85 17.80
CA HIS A 86 -7.07 7.84 18.75
C HIS A 86 -8.34 7.44 18.01
N LEU A 87 -8.90 6.30 18.39
CA LEU A 87 -10.05 5.67 17.76
C LEU A 87 -11.27 5.80 18.68
N ASN A 88 -12.43 6.10 18.09
CA ASN A 88 -13.68 6.22 18.83
C ASN A 88 -14.81 5.63 17.98
N ASP A 89 -15.52 4.64 18.54
CA ASP A 89 -16.68 4.00 17.91
C ASP A 89 -18.03 4.55 18.41
N GLY A 90 -17.99 5.51 19.34
CA GLY A 90 -19.15 6.10 20.01
C GLY A 90 -19.46 5.46 21.37
N THR A 91 -18.90 4.30 21.68
CA THR A 91 -19.04 3.60 22.94
C THR A 91 -17.73 3.60 23.74
N GLU A 92 -16.64 3.24 23.07
CA GLU A 92 -15.30 3.26 23.67
C GLU A 92 -14.35 4.20 22.90
N ARG A 93 -13.31 4.64 23.61
CA ARG A 93 -12.20 5.42 23.05
C ARG A 93 -10.91 4.73 23.41
N VAL A 94 -10.08 4.46 22.41
CA VAL A 94 -8.81 3.78 22.59
C VAL A 94 -7.69 4.48 21.81
N LEU A 95 -6.48 4.35 22.32
CA LEU A 95 -5.25 4.71 21.64
C LEU A 95 -4.70 3.47 20.96
N TYR A 96 -4.24 3.61 19.72
CA TYR A 96 -3.65 2.52 18.95
C TYR A 96 -2.24 2.91 18.48
N TYR A 97 -1.25 2.19 19.00
CA TYR A 97 0.16 2.32 18.65
C TYR A 97 0.91 1.01 18.91
N GLY A 98 1.97 0.74 18.13
CA GLY A 98 2.77 -0.48 18.28
C GLY A 98 1.97 -1.78 18.27
N ASP A 99 0.86 -1.81 17.51
CA ASP A 99 -0.11 -2.91 17.43
C ASP A 99 -0.82 -3.23 18.77
N VAL A 100 -0.86 -2.26 19.70
CA VAL A 100 -1.54 -2.38 20.99
C VAL A 100 -2.68 -1.37 21.10
N PHE A 101 -3.79 -1.79 21.70
CA PHE A 101 -4.90 -0.92 22.09
C PHE A 101 -4.84 -0.64 23.58
N THR A 102 -4.88 0.64 23.95
CA THR A 102 -4.76 1.08 25.36
C THR A 102 -5.62 2.31 25.60
N ASP A 103 -5.83 2.64 26.87
CA ASP A 103 -6.53 3.84 27.32
C ASP A 103 -5.58 4.97 27.77
N HIS A 104 -4.27 4.71 27.81
CA HIS A 104 -3.28 5.66 28.27
C HIS A 104 -2.05 5.70 27.37
N LEU A 105 -1.35 6.82 27.36
CA LEU A 105 -0.04 6.96 26.73
C LEU A 105 1.06 6.45 27.65
N VAL A 106 2.10 5.92 27.05
CA VAL A 106 3.32 5.50 27.75
C VAL A 106 4.47 6.45 27.47
N ASP A 107 5.39 6.61 28.42
CA ASP A 107 6.58 7.43 28.24
C ASP A 107 7.66 6.77 27.38
N ASP A 108 7.53 5.46 27.14
CA ASP A 108 8.46 4.73 26.30
C ASP A 108 8.23 5.03 24.81
N ARG A 109 9.15 5.84 24.26
CA ARG A 109 9.14 6.26 22.87
C ARG A 109 9.26 5.13 21.86
N SER A 110 9.77 3.96 22.29
CA SER A 110 9.96 2.80 21.41
C SER A 110 8.64 2.19 20.96
N GLN A 111 7.58 2.38 21.75
CA GLN A 111 6.28 1.75 21.52
C GLN A 111 5.41 2.46 20.48
N TYR A 112 5.66 3.74 20.20
CA TYR A 112 4.88 4.46 19.18
C TYR A 112 5.22 3.98 17.78
N PHE A 113 4.27 4.10 16.86
CA PHE A 113 4.57 4.01 15.44
C PHE A 113 5.60 5.06 15.04
N LYS A 114 6.44 4.72 14.06
CA LYS A 114 7.51 5.60 13.59
C LYS A 114 7.48 5.76 12.09
N LEU A 115 7.62 7.00 11.64
CA LEU A 115 8.11 7.31 10.31
C LEU A 115 9.56 7.79 10.49
N PRO A 116 10.55 6.96 10.23
CA PRO A 116 11.94 7.26 10.59
C PRO A 116 12.52 8.41 9.78
N PHE A 117 12.06 8.58 8.54
CA PHE A 117 12.46 9.69 7.69
C PHE A 117 11.51 9.87 6.51
N ASN A 118 11.23 11.13 6.12
CA ASN A 118 10.56 11.49 4.87
C ASN A 118 11.54 12.32 4.03
N HIS A 119 12.12 11.70 3.01
CA HIS A 119 13.13 12.31 2.16
C HIS A 119 12.73 12.19 0.69
N ARG A 120 13.12 13.17 -0.12
CA ARG A 120 12.82 13.17 -1.56
C ARG A 120 13.30 11.90 -2.27
N ALA A 121 14.43 11.34 -1.84
CA ALA A 121 14.96 10.10 -2.41
C ALA A 121 14.08 8.87 -2.16
N ASP A 122 13.23 8.92 -1.12
CA ASP A 122 12.31 7.82 -0.75
C ASP A 122 10.93 7.98 -1.38
N THR A 123 10.70 9.11 -2.07
CA THR A 123 9.43 9.40 -2.74
C THR A 123 9.47 8.87 -4.16
N ALA A 124 8.58 7.91 -4.46
CA ALA A 124 8.45 7.41 -5.82
C ALA A 124 7.84 8.48 -6.73
N VAL A 125 8.59 8.87 -7.76
CA VAL A 125 8.05 9.71 -8.84
C VAL A 125 7.46 8.78 -9.88
N VAL A 126 6.13 8.69 -9.90
CA VAL A 126 5.37 7.87 -10.84
C VAL A 126 4.98 8.75 -12.02
N PRO A 127 5.38 8.45 -13.26
CA PRO A 127 4.92 9.15 -14.45
C PRO A 127 3.39 9.04 -14.59
N ASP A 128 2.74 10.08 -15.11
CA ASP A 128 1.27 10.16 -15.21
C ASP A 128 0.66 8.99 -15.99
N TRP A 129 1.35 8.53 -17.04
CA TRP A 129 0.88 7.43 -17.88
C TRP A 129 0.77 6.07 -17.15
N VAL A 130 1.47 5.87 -16.03
CA VAL A 130 1.50 4.58 -15.31
C VAL A 130 0.12 4.18 -14.76
N ASN A 131 -0.69 5.18 -14.38
CA ASN A 131 -2.02 4.93 -13.82
C ASN A 131 -3.01 4.38 -14.86
N ASP A 132 -2.76 4.68 -16.14
CA ASP A 132 -3.62 4.27 -17.26
C ASP A 132 -2.97 3.13 -18.08
N ALA A 133 -1.78 2.66 -17.65
CA ALA A 133 -1.04 1.64 -18.38
C ALA A 133 -1.58 0.24 -18.11
N VAL A 134 -1.71 -0.54 -19.18
CA VAL A 134 -1.86 -2.00 -19.12
C VAL A 134 -0.52 -2.64 -19.41
N VAL A 135 -0.03 -3.49 -18.49
CA VAL A 135 1.25 -4.17 -18.67
C VAL A 135 1.01 -5.63 -19.04
N TYR A 136 1.42 -6.00 -20.24
CA TYR A 136 1.37 -7.37 -20.73
C TYR A 136 2.77 -7.99 -20.71
N ASN A 137 2.99 -8.98 -19.85
CA ASN A 137 4.28 -9.62 -19.70
C ASN A 137 4.40 -10.80 -20.67
N ILE A 138 5.36 -10.74 -21.59
CA ILE A 138 5.57 -11.74 -22.64
C ILE A 138 6.84 -12.54 -22.36
N PHE A 139 6.69 -13.88 -22.38
CA PHE A 139 7.81 -14.81 -22.49
C PHE A 139 7.98 -15.17 -23.97
N PRO A 140 9.00 -14.65 -24.68
CA PRO A 140 9.12 -14.80 -26.11
C PRO A 140 9.09 -16.26 -26.60
N ASP A 141 9.75 -17.17 -25.90
CA ASP A 141 9.85 -18.58 -26.23
C ASP A 141 8.51 -19.33 -26.22
N SER A 142 7.49 -18.78 -25.56
CA SER A 142 6.17 -19.38 -25.42
C SER A 142 5.02 -18.51 -25.94
N PHE A 143 5.31 -17.41 -26.61
CA PHE A 143 4.28 -16.49 -27.14
C PHE A 143 3.89 -16.83 -28.58
N ALA A 144 4.81 -16.70 -29.52
CA ALA A 144 4.54 -16.98 -30.93
C ALA A 144 5.82 -17.32 -31.71
N SER A 145 5.68 -18.25 -32.68
CA SER A 145 6.73 -18.63 -33.63
C SER A 145 6.43 -18.10 -35.03
N GLY A 146 6.09 -16.85 -35.17
CA GLY A 146 5.57 -16.18 -36.35
C GLY A 146 4.15 -15.68 -36.08
N VAL A 147 3.31 -15.64 -37.11
CA VAL A 147 1.93 -15.10 -37.01
C VAL A 147 1.05 -15.91 -36.04
N LYS A 148 1.27 -17.26 -35.95
CA LYS A 148 0.50 -18.11 -35.05
C LYS A 148 1.00 -18.02 -33.62
N ARG A 149 0.13 -17.59 -32.69
CA ARG A 149 0.40 -17.63 -31.25
C ARG A 149 0.39 -19.04 -30.71
N ILE A 150 1.28 -19.33 -29.79
CA ILE A 150 1.38 -20.63 -29.12
C ILE A 150 0.30 -20.73 -28.05
N SER A 151 -0.59 -21.71 -28.15
CA SER A 151 -1.63 -21.95 -27.15
C SER A 151 -1.19 -23.00 -26.12
N ILE A 152 -1.95 -23.13 -25.02
CA ILE A 152 -1.70 -24.15 -24.01
C ILE A 152 -1.84 -25.58 -24.61
N GLN A 153 -2.68 -25.75 -25.63
CA GLN A 153 -2.85 -27.04 -26.35
C GLN A 153 -1.62 -27.43 -27.15
N ASP A 154 -0.75 -26.48 -27.50
CA ASP A 154 0.49 -26.74 -28.21
C ASP A 154 1.61 -27.27 -27.29
N ARG A 155 1.38 -27.29 -25.97
CA ARG A 155 2.36 -27.74 -24.98
C ARG A 155 2.34 -29.25 -24.80
N ALA A 156 3.52 -29.84 -24.72
CA ALA A 156 3.66 -31.23 -24.29
C ALA A 156 3.13 -31.35 -22.84
N ILE A 157 2.51 -32.52 -22.58
CA ILE A 157 1.98 -32.83 -21.24
C ILE A 157 2.88 -33.92 -20.64
N ASP A 158 3.26 -33.78 -19.37
CA ASP A 158 4.01 -34.81 -18.65
C ASP A 158 3.11 -36.01 -18.26
N TYR A 159 3.71 -37.03 -17.65
CA TYR A 159 2.99 -38.23 -17.22
C TYR A 159 2.00 -37.99 -16.05
N HIS A 160 2.01 -36.79 -15.43
CA HIS A 160 1.00 -36.35 -14.47
C HIS A 160 -0.10 -35.49 -15.11
N GLY A 161 -0.09 -35.32 -16.43
CA GLY A 161 -1.06 -34.47 -17.14
C GLY A 161 -0.79 -32.95 -17.01
N GLN A 162 0.42 -32.54 -16.58
CA GLN A 162 0.78 -31.14 -16.43
C GLN A 162 1.52 -30.65 -17.68
N PRO A 163 1.28 -29.36 -18.09
CA PRO A 163 2.03 -28.76 -19.18
C PRO A 163 3.53 -28.71 -18.86
N VAL A 164 4.36 -29.29 -19.69
CA VAL A 164 5.82 -29.22 -19.54
C VAL A 164 6.32 -27.89 -20.00
N ARG A 165 7.21 -27.25 -19.21
CA ARG A 165 7.98 -26.09 -19.63
C ARG A 165 9.01 -26.53 -20.68
N SER A 166 8.61 -26.57 -21.94
CA SER A 166 9.50 -26.82 -23.07
C SER A 166 9.71 -25.52 -23.86
N LYS A 167 10.82 -25.44 -24.55
CA LYS A 167 11.03 -24.39 -25.56
C LYS A 167 10.03 -24.63 -26.69
N LEU A 168 9.05 -23.72 -26.84
CA LEU A 168 7.98 -23.85 -27.81
C LEU A 168 8.31 -23.21 -29.17
N GLY A 169 9.53 -22.66 -29.30
CA GLY A 169 10.01 -22.07 -30.55
C GLY A 169 9.53 -20.66 -30.81
N GLY A 170 8.98 -19.99 -29.80
CA GLY A 170 8.62 -18.58 -29.88
C GLY A 170 9.87 -17.71 -30.05
N THR A 171 9.74 -16.59 -30.76
CA THR A 171 10.83 -15.68 -31.11
C THR A 171 10.43 -14.21 -30.91
N LEU A 172 11.42 -13.32 -30.91
CA LEU A 172 11.16 -11.87 -30.93
C LEU A 172 10.43 -11.44 -32.22
N TRP A 173 10.72 -12.10 -33.35
CA TRP A 173 9.98 -11.88 -34.59
C TRP A 173 8.53 -12.32 -34.47
N GLY A 174 8.27 -13.42 -33.74
CA GLY A 174 6.91 -13.84 -33.44
C GLY A 174 6.13 -12.81 -32.64
N ILE A 175 6.78 -12.06 -31.75
CA ILE A 175 6.14 -10.93 -31.05
C ILE A 175 5.85 -9.81 -32.05
N ALA A 176 6.84 -9.43 -32.90
CA ALA A 176 6.69 -8.39 -33.90
C ALA A 176 5.54 -8.69 -34.88
N ASP A 177 5.40 -9.94 -35.33
CA ASP A 177 4.33 -10.37 -36.23
C ASP A 177 2.94 -10.37 -35.59
N ASN A 178 2.84 -10.15 -34.25
CA ASN A 178 1.59 -10.12 -33.50
C ASN A 178 1.37 -8.78 -32.76
N VAL A 179 1.99 -7.71 -33.22
CA VAL A 179 1.81 -6.36 -32.60
C VAL A 179 0.36 -5.91 -32.67
N ASP A 180 -0.34 -6.14 -33.77
CA ASP A 180 -1.75 -5.78 -33.91
C ASP A 180 -2.63 -6.40 -32.84
N TYR A 181 -2.35 -7.65 -32.45
CA TYR A 181 -3.02 -8.31 -31.32
C TYR A 181 -2.73 -7.63 -29.98
N LEU A 182 -1.52 -7.16 -29.78
CA LEU A 182 -1.13 -6.46 -28.55
C LEU A 182 -1.79 -5.08 -28.49
N GLU A 183 -1.92 -4.40 -29.64
CA GLU A 183 -2.64 -3.14 -29.75
C GLU A 183 -4.16 -3.29 -29.47
N GLU A 184 -4.78 -4.39 -29.93
CA GLU A 184 -6.17 -4.68 -29.64
C GLU A 184 -6.47 -4.94 -28.15
N LEU A 185 -5.45 -5.33 -27.36
CA LEU A 185 -5.60 -5.54 -25.92
C LEU A 185 -5.63 -4.24 -25.10
N GLY A 186 -5.19 -3.12 -25.64
CA GLY A 186 -5.21 -1.78 -25.03
C GLY A 186 -3.85 -1.23 -24.72
#